data_89e0e25644d5bfbff54c2550e2db2316
#
_entry.id   89e0e25644d5bfbff54c2550e2db2316
#
_cell.length_a   1.000
_cell.length_b   1.000
_cell.length_c   1.000
_cell.angle_alpha   90.00
_cell.angle_beta   90.00
_cell.angle_gamma   90.00
#
_symmetry.space_group_name_H-M   'P 1'
#
loop_
_entity.id
_entity.type
_entity.pdbx_description
1 polymer ?
#
loop_
_entity_poly.entity_id
_entity_poly.type
_entity_poly.pdbx_seq_one_letter_code
_entity_poly.pdbx_strand_id
1 'polypeptide(L)'
;MDATATSAATAPAGPPTAAEPDGAAPSLIDALRAAVGPDSIQIDPDVTAAYSRDMMPLAPSGTPLAVVFPTDTAQVAAVVRACAAHGVPIVPRGAGSGLTGAANAVDGAVTVVMTRMNRILEIDEGNRLAVVQPGVVNLDFRTEVESRGLFYAPDPSSYDWCTIGGNLNTNAGGLCCVKYGVTTDAVLGLEVVLASGEVLRTGRRTVKGVAGYDLTKLIIGSEGTLGIITEATLALRPKPAAPCTMVAAFADTESAGAAVSAAIRAGLVPSLLEIMDATCIEAVEAYSGSSILGEGDTPAAILIGQSDAGPGVARGEMDELERVCREAGSTFMYVTEDLAEGRLLLQARRLVLTSLEVLGTWLTDDVSVPRTEMAKLIHACSQIAADVDLTIGVVGHAGDGNMHPTIVYDAADSDQVRRAADAFGRILDAGRALGGTVTGEHGVGRIKQDFLAREAGPVAMGVHRAIKRALDPQDLFNPGSMFAR
;
A
#
# COMPACT_ATOMS: atom_id res chain seq x y z
N MET A 1 -30.37 58.43 -85.00
CA MET A 1 -29.43 57.52 -85.63
C MET A 1 -28.94 56.58 -84.51
N ASP A 2 -29.35 55.35 -84.71
CA ASP A 2 -29.25 54.20 -83.78
C ASP A 2 -27.79 53.86 -83.44
N ALA A 3 -27.56 53.47 -82.21
CA ALA A 3 -26.54 52.54 -81.86
C ALA A 3 -26.99 51.67 -80.70
N THR A 4 -27.36 50.43 -81.06
CA THR A 4 -27.71 49.33 -80.15
C THR A 4 -26.47 48.84 -79.38
N ALA A 5 -26.54 48.82 -78.06
CA ALA A 5 -25.55 48.22 -77.24
C ALA A 5 -26.13 46.84 -76.70
N THR A 6 -25.50 45.79 -77.10
CA THR A 6 -25.80 44.40 -76.71
C THR A 6 -25.28 44.12 -75.24
N SER A 7 -26.20 43.84 -74.38
CA SER A 7 -25.90 43.36 -73.01
C SER A 7 -25.45 41.90 -73.01
N ALA A 8 -24.24 41.63 -72.54
CA ALA A 8 -23.79 40.25 -72.26
C ALA A 8 -24.18 39.87 -70.85
N ALA A 9 -25.04 38.83 -70.74
CA ALA A 9 -25.47 38.25 -69.47
C ALA A 9 -24.32 37.40 -68.87
N THR A 10 -23.86 37.80 -67.68
CA THR A 10 -22.97 36.98 -66.83
C THR A 10 -23.80 35.91 -66.16
N ALA A 11 -23.34 34.67 -66.29
CA ALA A 11 -23.92 33.50 -65.59
C ALA A 11 -23.72 33.61 -64.06
N PRO A 12 -24.69 33.10 -63.23
CA PRO A 12 -24.57 33.16 -61.79
C PRO A 12 -23.43 32.26 -61.30
N ALA A 13 -22.62 32.79 -60.37
CA ALA A 13 -21.60 32.01 -59.64
C ALA A 13 -22.29 30.93 -58.83
N GLY A 14 -21.78 29.70 -58.93
CA GLY A 14 -22.22 28.56 -58.15
C GLY A 14 -22.02 28.80 -56.64
N PRO A 15 -22.80 28.06 -55.79
CA PRO A 15 -22.70 28.20 -54.35
C PRO A 15 -21.26 27.89 -53.87
N PRO A 16 -20.77 28.61 -52.82
CA PRO A 16 -19.47 28.32 -52.27
C PRO A 16 -19.41 26.90 -51.75
N THR A 17 -18.42 26.14 -52.19
CA THR A 17 -18.10 24.81 -51.62
C THR A 17 -17.89 25.01 -50.12
N ALA A 18 -18.71 24.33 -49.31
CA ALA A 18 -18.52 24.25 -47.88
C ALA A 18 -17.09 23.76 -47.61
N ALA A 19 -16.32 24.55 -46.91
CA ALA A 19 -15.04 24.11 -46.36
C ALA A 19 -15.32 22.91 -45.47
N GLU A 20 -14.69 21.79 -45.76
CA GLU A 20 -14.66 20.66 -44.84
C GLU A 20 -14.14 21.17 -43.48
N PRO A 21 -14.75 20.75 -42.35
CA PRO A 21 -14.22 21.11 -41.04
C PRO A 21 -12.85 20.44 -40.89
N ASP A 22 -11.81 21.25 -41.03
CA ASP A 22 -10.44 20.87 -40.69
C ASP A 22 -10.40 20.41 -39.23
N GLY A 23 -10.01 19.15 -39.02
CA GLY A 23 -9.57 18.60 -37.74
C GLY A 23 -10.66 17.88 -36.94
N ALA A 24 -10.91 16.61 -37.29
CA ALA A 24 -11.45 15.68 -36.28
C ALA A 24 -10.53 15.69 -35.06
N ALA A 25 -11.11 15.85 -33.84
CA ALA A 25 -10.33 15.79 -32.61
C ALA A 25 -9.51 14.49 -32.60
N PRO A 26 -8.21 14.52 -32.19
CA PRO A 26 -7.36 13.33 -32.19
C PRO A 26 -8.01 12.24 -31.33
N SER A 27 -7.86 10.97 -31.75
CA SER A 27 -8.31 9.85 -30.91
C SER A 27 -7.57 9.87 -29.57
N LEU A 28 -8.18 9.31 -28.52
CA LEU A 28 -7.51 9.22 -27.22
C LEU A 28 -6.11 8.59 -27.35
N ILE A 29 -5.98 7.50 -28.14
CA ILE A 29 -4.68 6.82 -28.33
C ILE A 29 -3.65 7.76 -28.99
N ASP A 30 -4.05 8.58 -29.96
CA ASP A 30 -3.13 9.54 -30.58
C ASP A 30 -2.73 10.66 -29.60
N ALA A 31 -3.69 11.13 -28.79
CA ALA A 31 -3.40 12.10 -27.72
C ALA A 31 -2.45 11.53 -26.66
N LEU A 32 -2.63 10.26 -26.26
CA LEU A 32 -1.74 9.57 -25.34
C LEU A 32 -0.33 9.37 -25.94
N ARG A 33 -0.23 8.97 -27.21
CA ARG A 33 1.07 8.87 -27.91
C ARG A 33 1.79 10.21 -27.98
N ALA A 34 1.05 11.29 -28.22
CA ALA A 34 1.62 12.64 -28.20
C ALA A 34 2.09 13.07 -26.80
N ALA A 35 1.40 12.60 -25.75
CA ALA A 35 1.72 12.93 -24.36
C ALA A 35 3.00 12.25 -23.85
N VAL A 36 3.16 10.95 -24.12
CA VAL A 36 4.24 10.13 -23.50
C VAL A 36 5.27 9.59 -24.51
N GLY A 37 5.02 9.76 -25.82
CA GLY A 37 5.80 9.15 -26.89
C GLY A 37 5.36 7.71 -27.21
N PRO A 38 5.63 7.24 -28.44
CA PRO A 38 5.12 5.94 -28.92
C PRO A 38 5.67 4.74 -28.15
N ASP A 39 6.89 4.82 -27.61
CA ASP A 39 7.54 3.75 -26.86
C ASP A 39 7.08 3.65 -25.40
N SER A 40 6.24 4.59 -24.97
CA SER A 40 5.76 4.69 -23.59
C SER A 40 4.25 4.40 -23.45
N ILE A 41 3.64 3.80 -24.48
CA ILE A 41 2.24 3.36 -24.48
C ILE A 41 2.13 1.92 -24.99
N GLN A 42 1.32 1.11 -24.32
CA GLN A 42 0.95 -0.23 -24.71
C GLN A 42 -0.57 -0.30 -24.90
N ILE A 43 -0.99 -0.89 -26.01
CA ILE A 43 -2.41 -1.08 -26.37
C ILE A 43 -2.72 -2.51 -26.77
N ASP A 44 -1.70 -3.38 -26.84
CA ASP A 44 -1.84 -4.79 -27.11
C ASP A 44 -2.55 -5.47 -25.90
N PRO A 45 -3.69 -6.15 -26.09
CA PRO A 45 -4.42 -6.79 -24.99
C PRO A 45 -3.58 -7.80 -24.19
N ASP A 46 -2.70 -8.55 -24.84
CA ASP A 46 -1.84 -9.55 -24.19
C ASP A 46 -0.83 -8.88 -23.24
N VAL A 47 -0.34 -7.69 -23.62
CA VAL A 47 0.58 -6.90 -22.79
C VAL A 47 -0.18 -6.17 -21.68
N THR A 48 -1.32 -5.55 -22.01
CA THR A 48 -2.10 -4.77 -21.04
C THR A 48 -2.73 -5.65 -19.96
N ALA A 49 -3.01 -6.93 -20.26
CA ALA A 49 -3.51 -7.91 -19.28
C ALA A 49 -2.58 -8.07 -18.06
N ALA A 50 -1.26 -7.94 -18.24
CA ALA A 50 -0.31 -8.01 -17.13
C ALA A 50 -0.46 -6.87 -16.11
N TYR A 51 -1.17 -5.80 -16.46
CA TYR A 51 -1.43 -4.64 -15.61
C TYR A 51 -2.86 -4.60 -15.06
N SER A 52 -3.63 -5.68 -15.25
CA SER A 52 -5.03 -5.75 -14.84
C SER A 52 -5.23 -5.93 -13.34
N ARG A 53 -4.31 -6.59 -12.64
CA ARG A 53 -4.47 -6.99 -11.24
C ARG A 53 -3.27 -6.56 -10.38
N ASP A 54 -3.53 -6.30 -9.10
CA ASP A 54 -2.53 -6.32 -8.03
C ASP A 54 -2.43 -7.72 -7.40
N MET A 55 -1.94 -7.83 -6.18
CA MET A 55 -1.77 -9.12 -5.48
C MET A 55 -3.06 -9.68 -4.87
N MET A 56 -4.18 -8.93 -4.88
CA MET A 56 -5.44 -9.39 -4.29
C MET A 56 -6.22 -10.30 -5.24
N PRO A 57 -6.31 -11.61 -4.98
CA PRO A 57 -6.90 -12.57 -5.91
C PRO A 57 -8.42 -12.41 -6.07
N LEU A 58 -9.13 -12.01 -5.01
CA LEU A 58 -10.59 -11.88 -5.01
C LEU A 58 -11.09 -10.51 -5.47
N ALA A 59 -10.21 -9.52 -5.65
CA ALA A 59 -10.65 -8.19 -6.07
C ALA A 59 -11.08 -8.18 -7.54
N PRO A 60 -12.20 -7.53 -7.87
CA PRO A 60 -12.62 -7.36 -9.25
C PRO A 60 -11.56 -6.59 -10.05
N SER A 61 -11.38 -7.00 -11.31
CA SER A 61 -10.48 -6.34 -12.25
C SER A 61 -11.09 -6.29 -13.64
N GLY A 62 -10.78 -5.22 -14.37
CA GLY A 62 -11.16 -5.04 -15.77
C GLY A 62 -9.97 -5.14 -16.71
N THR A 63 -10.21 -4.84 -17.99
CA THR A 63 -9.21 -4.77 -19.04
C THR A 63 -8.87 -3.31 -19.35
N PRO A 64 -7.61 -2.87 -19.19
CA PRO A 64 -7.23 -1.50 -19.54
C PRO A 64 -7.31 -1.29 -21.06
N LEU A 65 -7.82 -0.11 -21.48
CA LEU A 65 -7.79 0.33 -22.88
C LEU A 65 -6.34 0.56 -23.34
N ALA A 66 -5.52 1.12 -22.48
CA ALA A 66 -4.12 1.37 -22.70
C ALA A 66 -3.35 1.41 -21.38
N VAL A 67 -2.05 1.10 -21.43
CA VAL A 67 -1.10 1.27 -20.34
C VAL A 67 -0.06 2.29 -20.77
N VAL A 68 0.14 3.35 -19.98
CA VAL A 68 1.10 4.40 -20.27
C VAL A 68 2.17 4.50 -19.19
N PHE A 69 3.40 4.83 -19.60
CA PHE A 69 4.59 4.89 -18.75
C PHE A 69 5.23 6.28 -18.83
N PRO A 70 4.68 7.29 -18.14
CA PRO A 70 5.25 8.62 -18.12
C PRO A 70 6.62 8.63 -17.43
N THR A 71 7.47 9.59 -17.82
CA THR A 71 8.83 9.79 -17.26
C THR A 71 8.97 11.09 -16.47
N ASP A 72 7.98 11.98 -16.56
CA ASP A 72 7.96 13.26 -15.85
C ASP A 72 6.52 13.77 -15.60
N THR A 73 6.42 14.79 -14.76
CA THR A 73 5.15 15.42 -14.34
C THR A 73 4.39 16.02 -15.52
N ALA A 74 5.08 16.56 -16.51
CA ALA A 74 4.44 17.19 -17.67
C ALA A 74 3.70 16.15 -18.52
N GLN A 75 4.31 14.97 -18.70
CA GLN A 75 3.70 13.83 -19.38
C GLN A 75 2.46 13.32 -18.60
N VAL A 76 2.56 13.17 -17.27
CA VAL A 76 1.42 12.80 -16.42
C VAL A 76 0.28 13.80 -16.61
N ALA A 77 0.56 15.10 -16.54
CA ALA A 77 -0.46 16.14 -16.72
C ALA A 77 -1.08 16.11 -18.13
N ALA A 78 -0.30 15.80 -19.16
CA ALA A 78 -0.81 15.67 -20.53
C ALA A 78 -1.73 14.44 -20.67
N VAL A 79 -1.35 13.28 -20.07
CA VAL A 79 -2.19 12.07 -20.03
C VAL A 79 -3.52 12.36 -19.32
N VAL A 80 -3.46 13.02 -18.15
CA VAL A 80 -4.67 13.36 -17.38
C VAL A 80 -5.60 14.23 -18.21
N ARG A 81 -5.09 15.29 -18.87
CA ARG A 81 -5.90 16.16 -19.73
C ARG A 81 -6.51 15.39 -20.93
N ALA A 82 -5.73 14.50 -21.56
CA ALA A 82 -6.22 13.68 -22.65
C ALA A 82 -7.37 12.77 -22.20
N CYS A 83 -7.22 12.06 -21.08
CA CYS A 83 -8.26 11.20 -20.53
C CYS A 83 -9.51 12.00 -20.11
N ALA A 84 -9.32 13.13 -19.44
CA ALA A 84 -10.42 14.01 -19.03
C ALA A 84 -11.24 14.52 -20.23
N ALA A 85 -10.56 14.94 -21.32
CA ALA A 85 -11.21 15.42 -22.54
C ALA A 85 -12.04 14.34 -23.24
N HIS A 86 -11.69 13.05 -23.07
CA HIS A 86 -12.40 11.92 -23.66
C HIS A 86 -13.35 11.19 -22.66
N GLY A 87 -13.40 11.65 -21.40
CA GLY A 87 -14.22 11.00 -20.35
C GLY A 87 -13.75 9.57 -20.02
N VAL A 88 -12.46 9.27 -20.19
CA VAL A 88 -11.89 7.94 -19.95
C VAL A 88 -11.23 7.88 -18.59
N PRO A 89 -11.59 6.93 -17.71
CA PRO A 89 -11.03 6.81 -16.39
C PRO A 89 -9.53 6.49 -16.39
N ILE A 90 -8.87 6.86 -15.31
CA ILE A 90 -7.44 6.60 -15.06
C ILE A 90 -7.28 5.74 -13.81
N VAL A 91 -6.44 4.71 -13.89
CA VAL A 91 -5.98 3.94 -12.73
C VAL A 91 -4.48 4.17 -12.55
N PRO A 92 -4.05 4.95 -11.53
CA PRO A 92 -2.63 5.08 -11.20
C PRO A 92 -2.09 3.76 -10.64
N ARG A 93 -0.87 3.38 -11.04
CA ARG A 93 -0.24 2.13 -10.62
C ARG A 93 1.24 2.32 -10.34
N GLY A 94 1.70 1.84 -9.19
CA GLY A 94 3.11 1.63 -8.88
C GLY A 94 3.58 0.26 -9.41
N ALA A 95 4.23 -0.53 -8.56
CA ALA A 95 4.64 -1.89 -8.90
C ALA A 95 3.45 -2.88 -8.97
N GLY A 96 2.35 -2.62 -8.28
CA GLY A 96 1.21 -3.51 -8.19
C GLY A 96 1.29 -4.48 -7.02
N SER A 97 2.05 -4.14 -5.98
CA SER A 97 2.19 -4.91 -4.73
C SER A 97 1.00 -4.78 -3.77
N GLY A 98 -0.04 -4.04 -4.13
CA GLY A 98 -1.22 -3.81 -3.30
C GLY A 98 -2.02 -5.09 -3.02
N LEU A 99 -2.72 -5.12 -1.88
CA LEU A 99 -3.44 -6.27 -1.35
C LEU A 99 -4.95 -6.03 -1.21
N THR A 100 -5.49 -5.03 -1.95
CA THR A 100 -6.92 -4.66 -1.83
C THR A 100 -7.62 -4.44 -3.17
N GLY A 101 -6.93 -4.62 -4.28
CA GLY A 101 -7.48 -4.34 -5.61
C GLY A 101 -7.47 -2.85 -5.98
N ALA A 102 -6.81 -1.99 -5.20
CA ALA A 102 -6.78 -0.55 -5.49
C ALA A 102 -6.07 -0.23 -6.81
N ALA A 103 -5.05 -1.02 -7.20
CA ALA A 103 -4.34 -0.85 -8.46
C ALA A 103 -4.93 -1.70 -9.62
N ASN A 104 -6.06 -2.37 -9.40
CA ASN A 104 -6.73 -3.16 -10.43
C ASN A 104 -7.34 -2.27 -11.51
N ALA A 105 -7.12 -2.67 -12.76
CA ALA A 105 -7.70 -1.96 -13.89
C ALA A 105 -9.24 -1.95 -13.85
N VAL A 106 -9.80 -0.92 -14.44
CA VAL A 106 -11.23 -0.82 -14.77
C VAL A 106 -11.37 -0.99 -16.28
N ASP A 107 -12.45 -1.63 -16.70
CA ASP A 107 -12.73 -1.83 -18.14
C ASP A 107 -12.70 -0.51 -18.89
N GLY A 108 -11.90 -0.46 -19.94
CA GLY A 108 -11.75 0.72 -20.79
C GLY A 108 -10.99 1.90 -20.17
N ALA A 109 -10.42 1.76 -18.97
CA ALA A 109 -9.59 2.78 -18.34
C ALA A 109 -8.17 2.82 -18.94
N VAL A 110 -7.48 3.94 -18.73
CA VAL A 110 -6.04 4.05 -18.95
C VAL A 110 -5.30 3.76 -17.65
N THR A 111 -4.45 2.73 -17.64
CA THR A 111 -3.55 2.46 -16.50
C THR A 111 -2.28 3.29 -16.65
N VAL A 112 -1.99 4.16 -15.66
CA VAL A 112 -0.80 5.02 -15.63
C VAL A 112 0.23 4.41 -14.69
N VAL A 113 1.25 3.79 -15.26
CA VAL A 113 2.30 3.06 -14.53
C VAL A 113 3.49 3.98 -14.26
N MET A 114 3.72 4.28 -12.99
CA MET A 114 4.69 5.29 -12.56
C MET A 114 6.13 4.78 -12.46
N THR A 115 6.41 3.52 -12.78
CA THR A 115 7.72 2.87 -12.54
C THR A 115 8.88 3.48 -13.34
N ARG A 116 8.60 4.23 -14.42
CA ARG A 116 9.65 4.97 -15.17
C ARG A 116 10.01 6.34 -14.57
N MET A 117 9.21 6.82 -13.61
CA MET A 117 9.55 7.99 -12.79
C MET A 117 10.28 7.51 -11.52
N ASN A 118 11.52 7.04 -11.67
CA ASN A 118 12.27 6.30 -10.65
C ASN A 118 13.58 6.96 -10.22
N ARG A 119 13.66 8.28 -10.30
CA ARG A 119 14.86 9.03 -9.91
C ARG A 119 14.77 9.53 -8.48
N ILE A 120 15.88 9.41 -7.74
CA ILE A 120 16.13 10.18 -6.52
C ILE A 120 16.65 11.54 -7.01
N LEU A 121 15.85 12.59 -6.79
CA LEU A 121 16.14 13.93 -7.33
C LEU A 121 17.10 14.71 -6.45
N GLU A 122 17.00 14.52 -5.12
CA GLU A 122 17.80 15.22 -4.13
C GLU A 122 17.93 14.38 -2.85
N ILE A 123 19.09 14.42 -2.21
CA ILE A 123 19.28 14.01 -0.81
C ILE A 123 20.00 15.15 -0.12
N ASP A 124 19.30 15.80 0.81
CA ASP A 124 19.81 16.90 1.63
C ASP A 124 20.16 16.37 3.03
N GLU A 125 21.43 16.02 3.20
CA GLU A 125 21.93 15.46 4.46
C GLU A 125 21.85 16.45 5.63
N GLY A 126 22.04 17.75 5.33
CA GLY A 126 22.00 18.81 6.33
C GLY A 126 20.61 19.02 6.92
N ASN A 127 19.58 18.95 6.10
CA ASN A 127 18.17 19.06 6.49
C ASN A 127 17.52 17.70 6.73
N ARG A 128 18.23 16.60 6.46
CA ARG A 128 17.74 15.22 6.58
C ARG A 128 16.41 15.02 5.84
N LEU A 129 16.43 15.35 4.56
CA LEU A 129 15.30 15.11 3.66
C LEU A 129 15.78 14.63 2.29
N ALA A 130 14.87 14.01 1.56
CA ALA A 130 15.09 13.67 0.16
C ALA A 130 13.88 14.02 -0.68
N VAL A 131 14.13 14.29 -1.97
CA VAL A 131 13.08 14.45 -2.98
C VAL A 131 13.21 13.31 -3.97
N VAL A 132 12.11 12.55 -4.14
CA VAL A 132 12.11 11.34 -4.96
C VAL A 132 10.90 11.30 -5.89
N GLN A 133 11.03 10.64 -7.03
CA GLN A 133 9.94 10.31 -7.92
C GLN A 133 9.18 9.06 -7.43
N PRO A 134 7.88 8.90 -7.76
CA PRO A 134 7.02 7.86 -7.18
C PRO A 134 7.40 6.43 -7.58
N GLY A 135 8.08 6.23 -8.68
CA GLY A 135 8.51 4.91 -9.17
C GLY A 135 9.81 4.38 -8.55
N VAL A 136 10.46 5.14 -7.66
CA VAL A 136 11.64 4.66 -6.92
C VAL A 136 11.24 3.47 -6.06
N VAL A 137 11.99 2.36 -6.15
CA VAL A 137 11.80 1.17 -5.31
C VAL A 137 12.21 1.50 -3.87
N ASN A 138 11.43 1.07 -2.90
CA ASN A 138 11.66 1.38 -1.49
C ASN A 138 13.06 0.92 -1.02
N LEU A 139 13.47 -0.31 -1.35
CA LEU A 139 14.79 -0.84 -1.01
C LEU A 139 15.94 -0.02 -1.61
N ASP A 140 15.81 0.38 -2.88
CA ASP A 140 16.84 1.17 -3.56
C ASP A 140 17.03 2.52 -2.87
N PHE A 141 15.90 3.17 -2.50
CA PHE A 141 15.93 4.42 -1.76
C PHE A 141 16.55 4.26 -0.37
N ARG A 142 16.14 3.24 0.38
CA ARG A 142 16.72 2.93 1.71
C ARG A 142 18.21 2.68 1.61
N THR A 143 18.65 1.88 0.65
CA THR A 143 20.07 1.57 0.44
C THR A 143 20.88 2.82 0.14
N GLU A 144 20.36 3.71 -0.72
CA GLU A 144 21.05 4.94 -1.08
C GLU A 144 21.20 5.90 0.14
N VAL A 145 20.12 6.10 0.92
CA VAL A 145 20.19 6.99 2.08
C VAL A 145 21.02 6.39 3.22
N GLU A 146 21.01 5.05 3.38
CA GLU A 146 21.83 4.36 4.39
C GLU A 146 23.31 4.44 4.09
N SER A 147 23.71 4.49 2.82
CA SER A 147 25.10 4.71 2.41
C SER A 147 25.66 6.07 2.87
N ARG A 148 24.77 7.01 3.17
CA ARG A 148 25.06 8.38 3.66
C ARG A 148 24.84 8.55 5.16
N GLY A 149 24.68 7.45 5.92
CA GLY A 149 24.43 7.50 7.36
C GLY A 149 23.02 7.99 7.74
N LEU A 150 22.09 7.97 6.79
CA LEU A 150 20.69 8.33 6.98
C LEU A 150 19.80 7.08 6.96
N PHE A 151 18.51 7.26 7.30
CA PHE A 151 17.55 6.17 7.40
C PHE A 151 16.15 6.64 6.98
N TYR A 152 15.52 5.86 6.10
CA TYR A 152 14.11 5.97 5.75
C TYR A 152 13.36 4.82 6.40
N ALA A 153 12.43 5.15 7.32
CA ALA A 153 11.84 4.16 8.21
C ALA A 153 10.79 3.23 7.58
N PRO A 154 9.83 3.71 6.73
CA PRO A 154 8.76 2.85 6.21
C PRO A 154 9.32 1.62 5.47
N ASP A 155 8.92 0.42 5.95
CA ASP A 155 9.47 -0.86 5.49
C ASP A 155 8.38 -1.94 5.29
N PRO A 156 7.38 -1.70 4.40
CA PRO A 156 6.36 -2.70 4.12
C PRO A 156 6.99 -4.03 3.71
N SER A 157 6.31 -5.15 3.92
CA SER A 157 6.85 -6.49 3.62
C SER A 157 7.33 -6.64 2.17
N SER A 158 6.76 -5.86 1.24
CA SER A 158 7.15 -5.80 -0.17
C SER A 158 8.24 -4.77 -0.50
N TYR A 159 8.97 -4.26 0.49
CA TYR A 159 9.93 -3.15 0.36
C TYR A 159 10.98 -3.35 -0.74
N ASP A 160 11.30 -4.58 -1.10
CA ASP A 160 12.30 -4.95 -2.11
C ASP A 160 11.82 -4.74 -3.56
N TRP A 161 10.51 -4.55 -3.79
CA TRP A 161 9.96 -4.30 -5.11
C TRP A 161 8.80 -3.28 -5.17
N CYS A 162 8.17 -2.93 -4.04
CA CYS A 162 7.18 -1.86 -4.03
C CYS A 162 7.82 -0.49 -4.29
N THR A 163 7.00 0.46 -4.76
CA THR A 163 7.47 1.81 -5.07
C THR A 163 7.04 2.83 -4.00
N ILE A 164 7.81 3.88 -3.83
CA ILE A 164 7.50 4.99 -2.91
C ILE A 164 6.10 5.56 -3.20
N GLY A 165 5.73 5.76 -4.48
CA GLY A 165 4.40 6.24 -4.85
C GLY A 165 3.28 5.27 -4.47
N GLY A 166 3.53 3.96 -4.53
CA GLY A 166 2.62 2.93 -4.02
C GLY A 166 2.44 3.06 -2.52
N ASN A 167 3.55 3.14 -1.76
CA ASN A 167 3.52 3.30 -0.31
C ASN A 167 2.76 4.58 0.11
N LEU A 168 2.95 5.69 -0.61
CA LEU A 168 2.24 6.95 -0.37
C LEU A 168 0.73 6.80 -0.59
N ASN A 169 0.32 6.19 -1.71
CA ASN A 169 -1.10 6.05 -2.04
C ASN A 169 -1.85 5.10 -1.08
N THR A 170 -1.16 4.11 -0.53
CA THR A 170 -1.71 3.18 0.46
C THR A 170 -1.57 3.70 1.89
N ASN A 171 -0.66 4.65 2.15
CA ASN A 171 -0.15 4.99 3.48
C ASN A 171 0.46 3.76 4.17
N ALA A 172 1.27 2.99 3.42
CA ALA A 172 1.77 1.70 3.84
C ALA A 172 2.53 1.76 5.18
N GLY A 173 2.35 0.74 5.98
CA GLY A 173 3.08 0.51 7.22
C GLY A 173 4.28 -0.42 7.03
N GLY A 174 4.53 -1.27 8.03
CA GLY A 174 5.63 -2.25 8.06
C GLY A 174 6.07 -2.58 9.49
N LEU A 175 7.14 -3.36 9.62
CA LEU A 175 7.61 -3.89 10.90
C LEU A 175 8.01 -2.80 11.91
N CYS A 176 8.56 -1.68 11.40
CA CYS A 176 9.12 -0.62 12.24
C CYS A 176 8.08 0.45 12.67
N CYS A 177 6.81 0.28 12.33
CA CYS A 177 5.75 1.29 12.58
C CYS A 177 5.57 1.60 14.07
N VAL A 178 5.72 0.61 14.94
CA VAL A 178 5.58 0.77 16.40
C VAL A 178 6.48 1.88 16.96
N LYS A 179 7.63 2.12 16.35
CA LYS A 179 8.60 3.17 16.75
C LYS A 179 8.58 4.37 15.82
N TYR A 180 8.45 4.16 14.54
CA TYR A 180 8.76 5.19 13.54
C TYR A 180 7.52 5.74 12.84
N GLY A 181 6.35 5.13 13.06
CA GLY A 181 5.11 5.48 12.37
C GLY A 181 5.01 4.88 10.96
N VAL A 182 3.93 5.20 10.29
CA VAL A 182 3.62 4.75 8.93
C VAL A 182 4.17 5.73 7.88
N THR A 183 3.95 5.47 6.60
CA THR A 183 4.48 6.29 5.48
C THR A 183 4.19 7.79 5.66
N THR A 184 2.98 8.19 6.07
CA THR A 184 2.60 9.60 6.25
C THR A 184 3.49 10.35 7.24
N ASP A 185 4.05 9.66 8.26
CA ASP A 185 4.90 10.25 9.29
C ASP A 185 6.30 10.59 8.77
N ALA A 186 6.68 10.02 7.64
CA ALA A 186 7.93 10.28 6.94
C ALA A 186 7.77 11.26 5.76
N VAL A 187 6.57 11.87 5.53
CA VAL A 187 6.34 12.74 4.38
C VAL A 187 6.25 14.21 4.78
N LEU A 188 7.03 15.05 4.11
CA LEU A 188 7.05 16.50 4.30
C LEU A 188 6.21 17.23 3.25
N GLY A 189 6.10 16.71 2.03
CA GLY A 189 5.37 17.34 0.94
C GLY A 189 5.26 16.44 -0.28
N LEU A 190 4.36 16.82 -1.19
CA LEU A 190 4.08 16.10 -2.43
C LEU A 190 3.97 17.06 -3.60
N GLU A 191 4.27 16.57 -4.80
CA GLU A 191 3.80 17.12 -6.06
C GLU A 191 2.76 16.14 -6.64
N VAL A 192 1.59 16.67 -7.04
CA VAL A 192 0.43 15.86 -7.45
C VAL A 192 -0.23 16.49 -8.68
N VAL A 193 -0.53 15.68 -9.68
CA VAL A 193 -1.36 16.09 -10.81
C VAL A 193 -2.83 15.84 -10.48
N LEU A 194 -3.63 16.92 -10.50
CA LEU A 194 -5.08 16.90 -10.24
C LEU A 194 -5.88 16.51 -11.48
N ALA A 195 -7.18 16.23 -11.34
CA ALA A 195 -8.08 15.87 -12.44
C ALA A 195 -8.21 16.97 -13.53
N SER A 196 -7.93 18.23 -13.20
CA SER A 196 -7.81 19.33 -14.16
C SER A 196 -6.54 19.26 -15.01
N GLY A 197 -5.56 18.42 -14.66
CA GLY A 197 -4.21 18.39 -15.24
C GLY A 197 -3.30 19.51 -14.69
N GLU A 198 -3.73 20.23 -13.66
CA GLU A 198 -2.90 21.18 -12.92
C GLU A 198 -2.00 20.47 -11.94
N VAL A 199 -0.83 21.06 -11.66
CA VAL A 199 0.15 20.51 -10.71
C VAL A 199 0.01 21.21 -9.38
N LEU A 200 -0.38 20.46 -8.36
CA LEU A 200 -0.47 20.89 -6.97
C LEU A 200 0.84 20.54 -6.25
N ARG A 201 1.42 21.51 -5.53
CA ARG A 201 2.50 21.28 -4.57
C ARG A 201 1.98 21.46 -3.15
N THR A 202 2.19 20.46 -2.30
CA THR A 202 1.74 20.47 -0.90
C THR A 202 2.92 20.38 0.05
N GLY A 203 2.67 20.68 1.31
CA GLY A 203 3.65 20.47 2.37
C GLY A 203 4.77 21.51 2.39
N ARG A 204 5.94 21.12 2.87
CA ARG A 204 7.05 22.02 3.18
C ARG A 204 8.39 21.27 3.26
N ARG A 205 9.49 22.04 3.26
CA ARG A 205 10.85 21.50 3.53
C ARG A 205 11.36 21.88 4.93
N THR A 206 10.54 22.57 5.72
CA THR A 206 10.87 23.03 7.07
C THR A 206 10.34 22.07 8.12
N VAL A 207 10.99 22.00 9.27
CA VAL A 207 10.55 21.14 10.41
C VAL A 207 9.15 21.53 10.90
N LYS A 208 8.82 22.83 10.92
CA LYS A 208 7.51 23.33 11.34
C LYS A 208 6.79 24.05 10.20
N GLY A 209 5.45 23.92 10.14
CA GLY A 209 4.59 24.66 9.23
C GLY A 209 3.13 24.30 9.50
N VAL A 210 2.27 25.33 9.69
CA VAL A 210 0.86 25.19 10.08
C VAL A 210 -0.06 26.04 9.18
N ALA A 211 0.42 26.47 8.00
CA ALA A 211 -0.34 27.31 7.09
C ALA A 211 -1.31 26.48 6.25
N GLY A 212 -2.62 26.72 6.43
CA GLY A 212 -3.69 26.06 5.69
C GLY A 212 -4.00 24.64 6.17
N TYR A 213 -4.87 23.95 5.44
CA TYR A 213 -5.17 22.54 5.68
C TYR A 213 -4.00 21.65 5.25
N ASP A 214 -3.83 20.50 5.91
CA ASP A 214 -2.80 19.52 5.55
C ASP A 214 -3.23 18.70 4.33
N LEU A 215 -3.00 19.28 3.14
CA LEU A 215 -3.30 18.61 1.87
C LEU A 215 -2.35 17.43 1.60
N THR A 216 -1.15 17.43 2.19
CA THR A 216 -0.21 16.33 2.09
C THR A 216 -0.83 15.07 2.69
N LYS A 217 -1.32 15.16 3.92
CA LYS A 217 -1.98 14.02 4.60
C LYS A 217 -3.31 13.63 3.97
N LEU A 218 -4.01 14.58 3.30
CA LEU A 218 -5.23 14.26 2.56
C LEU A 218 -4.97 13.38 1.33
N ILE A 219 -3.87 13.59 0.65
CA ILE A 219 -3.49 12.83 -0.57
C ILE A 219 -2.89 11.47 -0.20
N ILE A 220 -2.10 11.38 0.89
CA ILE A 220 -1.53 10.11 1.36
C ILE A 220 -2.66 9.18 1.79
N GLY A 221 -2.61 7.91 1.37
CA GLY A 221 -3.67 6.94 1.66
C GLY A 221 -4.94 7.14 0.82
N SER A 222 -4.91 7.99 -0.22
CA SER A 222 -6.06 8.20 -1.11
C SER A 222 -6.24 7.12 -2.17
N GLU A 223 -5.35 6.14 -2.25
CA GLU A 223 -5.37 5.04 -3.21
C GLU A 223 -5.52 5.50 -4.68
N GLY A 224 -4.90 6.64 -5.00
CA GLY A 224 -4.95 7.22 -6.33
C GLY A 224 -6.33 7.75 -6.75
N THR A 225 -7.23 8.02 -5.81
CA THR A 225 -8.57 8.55 -6.11
C THR A 225 -8.64 10.07 -6.16
N LEU A 226 -7.63 10.78 -5.64
CA LEU A 226 -7.62 12.26 -5.55
C LEU A 226 -6.63 12.93 -6.51
N GLY A 227 -5.70 12.16 -7.09
CA GLY A 227 -4.68 12.67 -8.00
C GLY A 227 -3.56 11.65 -8.24
N ILE A 228 -2.60 12.02 -9.08
CA ILE A 228 -1.41 11.22 -9.37
C ILE A 228 -0.20 11.89 -8.76
N ILE A 229 0.45 11.24 -7.78
CA ILE A 229 1.68 11.73 -7.14
C ILE A 229 2.83 11.62 -8.14
N THR A 230 3.60 12.70 -8.32
CA THR A 230 4.74 12.79 -9.24
C THR A 230 6.07 13.06 -8.56
N GLU A 231 6.06 13.66 -7.37
CA GLU A 231 7.25 13.79 -6.50
C GLU A 231 6.83 13.71 -5.03
N ALA A 232 7.73 13.23 -4.18
CA ALA A 232 7.60 13.26 -2.74
C ALA A 232 8.83 13.83 -2.07
N THR A 233 8.63 14.72 -1.09
CA THR A 233 9.66 15.18 -0.16
C THR A 233 9.53 14.35 1.11
N LEU A 234 10.57 13.56 1.41
CA LEU A 234 10.60 12.60 2.50
C LEU A 234 11.54 13.05 3.61
N ALA A 235 11.11 12.88 4.86
CA ALA A 235 11.95 13.10 6.03
C ALA A 235 12.85 11.89 6.27
N LEU A 236 14.12 12.15 6.58
CA LEU A 236 15.09 11.14 6.92
C LEU A 236 15.49 11.26 8.39
N ARG A 237 15.92 10.14 8.97
CA ARG A 237 16.46 10.06 10.31
C ARG A 237 17.96 9.73 10.24
N PRO A 238 18.75 9.96 11.29
CA PRO A 238 20.06 9.34 11.39
C PRO A 238 19.91 7.82 11.34
N LYS A 239 20.87 7.14 10.69
CA LYS A 239 20.91 5.67 10.67
C LYS A 239 20.96 5.15 12.11
N PRO A 240 20.02 4.26 12.52
CA PRO A 240 20.03 3.69 13.86
C PRO A 240 21.25 2.80 14.08
N ALA A 241 21.55 2.54 15.33
CA ALA A 241 22.60 1.60 15.71
C ALA A 241 22.20 0.15 15.37
N ALA A 242 23.17 -0.76 15.47
CA ALA A 242 22.92 -2.18 15.35
C ALA A 242 21.89 -2.63 16.41
N PRO A 243 20.84 -3.36 16.01
CA PRO A 243 19.78 -3.76 16.93
C PRO A 243 20.22 -4.91 17.84
N CYS A 244 19.62 -4.95 19.05
CA CYS A 244 19.54 -6.13 19.88
C CYS A 244 18.19 -6.83 19.61
N THR A 245 18.20 -8.14 19.39
CA THR A 245 17.00 -8.92 19.00
C THR A 245 16.66 -9.91 20.10
N MET A 246 15.36 -10.12 20.33
CA MET A 246 14.84 -11.12 21.26
C MET A 246 13.78 -11.97 20.57
N VAL A 247 13.70 -13.25 20.91
CA VAL A 247 12.56 -14.11 20.65
C VAL A 247 12.07 -14.74 21.96
N ALA A 248 10.73 -14.80 22.11
CA ALA A 248 10.06 -15.48 23.22
C ALA A 248 8.97 -16.41 22.70
N ALA A 249 8.82 -17.59 23.30
CA ALA A 249 7.75 -18.53 22.97
C ALA A 249 6.74 -18.65 24.11
N PHE A 250 5.48 -18.92 23.75
CA PHE A 250 4.35 -19.03 24.67
C PHE A 250 3.52 -20.28 24.40
N ALA A 251 3.01 -20.90 25.45
CA ALA A 251 2.12 -22.06 25.38
C ALA A 251 0.67 -21.69 24.97
N ASP A 252 0.31 -20.39 25.03
CA ASP A 252 -0.98 -19.85 24.62
C ASP A 252 -0.84 -18.41 24.10
N THR A 253 -1.79 -17.96 23.29
CA THR A 253 -1.79 -16.63 22.69
C THR A 253 -2.17 -15.53 23.67
N GLU A 254 -2.91 -15.86 24.72
CA GLU A 254 -3.31 -14.94 25.80
C GLU A 254 -2.08 -14.46 26.57
N SER A 255 -1.16 -15.36 26.91
CA SER A 255 0.10 -15.07 27.57
C SER A 255 0.99 -14.18 26.67
N ALA A 256 1.07 -14.47 25.36
CA ALA A 256 1.79 -13.61 24.40
C ALA A 256 1.18 -12.20 24.34
N GLY A 257 -0.14 -12.08 24.26
CA GLY A 257 -0.84 -10.78 24.28
C GLY A 257 -0.66 -10.02 25.59
N ALA A 258 -0.63 -10.73 26.73
CA ALA A 258 -0.34 -10.14 28.04
C ALA A 258 1.09 -9.59 28.12
N ALA A 259 2.07 -10.31 27.54
CA ALA A 259 3.47 -9.83 27.43
C ALA A 259 3.57 -8.54 26.61
N VAL A 260 2.92 -8.47 25.46
CA VAL A 260 2.88 -7.24 24.64
C VAL A 260 2.28 -6.07 25.45
N SER A 261 1.13 -6.30 26.09
CA SER A 261 0.47 -5.28 26.90
C SER A 261 1.34 -4.84 28.09
N ALA A 262 2.12 -5.76 28.70
CA ALA A 262 3.04 -5.46 29.78
C ALA A 262 4.24 -4.64 29.28
N ALA A 263 4.81 -4.97 28.12
CA ALA A 263 5.88 -4.21 27.49
C ALA A 263 5.49 -2.75 27.24
N ILE A 264 4.30 -2.53 26.70
CA ILE A 264 3.78 -1.17 26.47
C ILE A 264 3.57 -0.42 27.79
N ARG A 265 3.01 -1.08 28.84
CA ARG A 265 2.84 -0.45 30.17
C ARG A 265 4.17 -0.12 30.84
N ALA A 266 5.22 -0.91 30.56
CA ALA A 266 6.59 -0.63 31.03
C ALA A 266 7.22 0.56 30.29
N GLY A 267 6.57 1.12 29.28
CA GLY A 267 7.09 2.24 28.49
C GLY A 267 8.15 1.84 27.46
N LEU A 268 8.25 0.55 27.12
CA LEU A 268 9.15 0.08 26.07
C LEU A 268 8.65 0.56 24.69
N VAL A 269 9.60 0.99 23.87
CA VAL A 269 9.35 1.40 22.47
C VAL A 269 10.33 0.64 21.57
N PRO A 270 10.13 -0.67 21.40
CA PRO A 270 10.98 -1.48 20.53
C PRO A 270 10.93 -0.96 19.09
N SER A 271 12.00 -1.18 18.32
CA SER A 271 12.01 -0.81 16.89
C SER A 271 11.10 -1.71 16.06
N LEU A 272 10.84 -2.92 16.53
CA LEU A 272 9.78 -3.81 16.07
C LEU A 272 9.34 -4.74 17.22
N LEU A 273 8.10 -5.22 17.14
CA LEU A 273 7.56 -6.27 18.01
C LEU A 273 6.51 -7.05 17.23
N GLU A 274 6.89 -8.26 16.80
CA GLU A 274 6.11 -9.10 15.90
C GLU A 274 5.56 -10.33 16.64
N ILE A 275 4.38 -10.81 16.21
CA ILE A 275 3.80 -12.05 16.71
C ILE A 275 3.55 -13.01 15.55
N MET A 276 3.72 -14.31 15.78
CA MET A 276 3.34 -15.40 14.88
C MET A 276 2.61 -16.47 15.68
N ASP A 277 1.51 -16.99 15.16
CA ASP A 277 0.78 -18.12 15.74
C ASP A 277 1.39 -19.48 15.34
N ALA A 278 0.89 -20.56 15.95
CA ALA A 278 1.36 -21.93 15.68
C ALA A 278 1.25 -22.30 14.19
N THR A 279 0.17 -21.94 13.51
CA THR A 279 -0.04 -22.24 12.08
C THR A 279 1.07 -21.61 11.21
N CYS A 280 1.43 -20.36 11.49
CA CYS A 280 2.51 -19.67 10.79
C CYS A 280 3.88 -20.28 11.11
N ILE A 281 4.12 -20.65 12.38
CA ILE A 281 5.37 -21.29 12.81
C ILE A 281 5.54 -22.63 12.07
N GLU A 282 4.54 -23.50 12.11
CA GLU A 282 4.54 -24.80 11.43
C GLU A 282 4.77 -24.68 9.92
N ALA A 283 4.10 -23.71 9.26
CA ALA A 283 4.30 -23.45 7.84
C ALA A 283 5.74 -23.05 7.51
N VAL A 284 6.33 -22.14 8.30
CA VAL A 284 7.72 -21.69 8.11
C VAL A 284 8.72 -22.81 8.36
N GLU A 285 8.55 -23.60 9.41
CA GLU A 285 9.43 -24.72 9.73
C GLU A 285 9.37 -25.83 8.66
N ALA A 286 8.16 -26.14 8.18
CA ALA A 286 7.97 -27.08 7.07
C ALA A 286 8.62 -26.59 5.77
N TYR A 287 8.49 -25.31 5.46
CA TYR A 287 9.08 -24.69 4.26
C TYR A 287 10.60 -24.61 4.32
N SER A 288 11.16 -24.17 5.46
CA SER A 288 12.61 -23.96 5.63
C SER A 288 13.36 -25.27 5.93
N GLY A 289 12.67 -26.30 6.36
CA GLY A 289 13.27 -27.56 6.86
C GLY A 289 14.06 -27.38 8.17
N SER A 290 13.82 -26.29 8.89
CA SER A 290 14.54 -25.93 10.12
C SER A 290 13.57 -25.46 11.19
N SER A 291 13.76 -25.87 12.45
CA SER A 291 13.01 -25.32 13.56
C SER A 291 13.49 -23.88 13.90
N ILE A 292 12.54 -23.00 14.20
CA ILE A 292 12.83 -21.61 14.60
C ILE A 292 13.46 -21.56 16.00
N LEU A 293 13.02 -22.44 16.88
CA LEU A 293 13.43 -22.44 18.31
C LEU A 293 14.30 -23.64 18.70
N GLY A 294 14.60 -24.54 17.78
CA GLY A 294 15.32 -25.81 18.05
C GLY A 294 14.36 -27.00 18.26
N GLU A 295 14.84 -28.09 18.87
CA GLU A 295 14.03 -29.30 19.11
C GLU A 295 12.99 -29.04 20.21
N GLY A 296 11.73 -29.43 19.96
CA GLY A 296 10.62 -29.30 20.91
C GLY A 296 9.26 -29.25 20.23
N ASP A 297 8.20 -29.14 21.02
CA ASP A 297 6.84 -28.95 20.51
C ASP A 297 6.66 -27.53 19.98
N THR A 298 5.87 -27.35 18.91
CA THR A 298 5.53 -26.03 18.37
C THR A 298 4.78 -25.20 19.41
N PRO A 299 5.25 -24.00 19.77
CA PRO A 299 4.54 -23.13 20.70
C PRO A 299 3.27 -22.57 20.07
N ALA A 300 2.28 -22.17 20.88
CA ALA A 300 1.08 -21.52 20.38
C ALA A 300 1.35 -20.13 19.78
N ALA A 301 2.37 -19.45 20.27
CA ALA A 301 2.84 -18.18 19.68
C ALA A 301 4.32 -17.94 19.97
N ILE A 302 4.96 -17.17 19.05
CA ILE A 302 6.26 -16.54 19.30
C ILE A 302 6.13 -15.03 19.17
N LEU A 303 6.89 -14.31 20.02
CA LEU A 303 7.15 -12.87 19.88
C LEU A 303 8.59 -12.65 19.46
N ILE A 304 8.82 -11.78 18.49
CA ILE A 304 10.14 -11.31 18.06
C ILE A 304 10.21 -9.81 18.32
N GLY A 305 11.13 -9.38 19.17
CA GLY A 305 11.33 -7.97 19.50
C GLY A 305 12.72 -7.49 19.11
N GLN A 306 12.83 -6.22 18.72
CA GLN A 306 14.12 -5.56 18.50
C GLN A 306 14.15 -4.18 19.15
N SER A 307 15.36 -3.79 19.62
CA SER A 307 15.68 -2.40 19.92
C SER A 307 16.93 -1.97 19.16
N ASP A 308 16.87 -0.78 18.58
CA ASP A 308 17.94 -0.10 17.87
C ASP A 308 18.38 1.21 18.58
N ALA A 309 18.11 1.30 19.88
CA ALA A 309 18.38 2.50 20.72
C ALA A 309 19.88 2.78 20.95
N GLY A 310 20.73 1.91 20.44
CA GLY A 310 22.19 2.03 20.54
C GLY A 310 22.82 1.12 21.61
N PRO A 311 24.15 0.98 21.57
CA PRO A 311 24.87 0.03 22.45
C PRO A 311 24.55 0.25 23.93
N GLY A 312 24.25 -0.84 24.62
CA GLY A 312 23.92 -0.84 26.05
C GLY A 312 22.47 -0.45 26.35
N VAL A 313 21.89 0.52 25.64
CA VAL A 313 20.46 0.89 25.79
C VAL A 313 19.57 -0.18 25.16
N ALA A 314 19.88 -0.59 23.92
CA ALA A 314 19.15 -1.63 23.22
C ALA A 314 19.14 -2.95 24.01
N ARG A 315 20.27 -3.33 24.60
CA ARG A 315 20.35 -4.51 25.46
C ARG A 315 19.46 -4.38 26.70
N GLY A 316 19.51 -3.22 27.38
CA GLY A 316 18.66 -2.98 28.55
C GLY A 316 17.17 -2.98 28.26
N GLU A 317 16.74 -2.47 27.09
CA GLU A 317 15.35 -2.56 26.64
C GLU A 317 14.94 -4.01 26.36
N MET A 318 15.82 -4.83 25.79
CA MET A 318 15.55 -6.25 25.55
C MET A 318 15.57 -7.06 26.85
N ASP A 319 16.41 -6.74 27.83
CA ASP A 319 16.39 -7.36 29.16
C ASP A 319 15.06 -7.06 29.90
N GLU A 320 14.53 -5.86 29.76
CA GLU A 320 13.23 -5.49 30.33
C GLU A 320 12.08 -6.20 29.57
N LEU A 321 12.15 -6.29 28.25
CA LEU A 321 11.20 -7.07 27.46
C LEU A 321 11.24 -8.56 27.83
N GLU A 322 12.45 -9.10 28.05
CA GLU A 322 12.65 -10.44 28.57
C GLU A 322 11.96 -10.65 29.92
N ARG A 323 12.13 -9.71 30.85
CA ARG A 323 11.49 -9.77 32.15
C ARG A 323 9.97 -9.84 32.06
N VAL A 324 9.35 -8.94 31.27
CA VAL A 324 7.89 -8.93 31.14
C VAL A 324 7.36 -10.16 30.41
N CYS A 325 8.09 -10.74 29.46
CA CYS A 325 7.72 -12.00 28.81
C CYS A 325 7.77 -13.18 29.81
N ARG A 326 8.80 -13.24 30.68
CA ARG A 326 8.88 -14.27 31.74
C ARG A 326 7.71 -14.16 32.72
N GLU A 327 7.40 -12.95 33.16
CA GLU A 327 6.29 -12.72 34.07
C GLU A 327 4.93 -13.06 33.44
N ALA A 328 4.81 -12.94 32.12
CA ALA A 328 3.63 -13.36 31.35
C ALA A 328 3.59 -14.87 31.05
N GLY A 329 4.62 -15.65 31.43
CA GLY A 329 4.61 -17.12 31.30
C GLY A 329 5.28 -17.63 30.02
N SER A 330 6.25 -16.91 29.45
CA SER A 330 7.03 -17.45 28.31
C SER A 330 7.74 -18.76 28.68
N THR A 331 7.72 -19.72 27.76
CA THR A 331 8.31 -21.06 27.93
C THR A 331 9.75 -21.12 27.42
N PHE A 332 10.10 -20.24 26.51
CA PHE A 332 11.45 -20.13 25.94
C PHE A 332 11.79 -18.67 25.70
N MET A 333 13.07 -18.32 25.82
CA MET A 333 13.55 -17.00 25.46
C MET A 333 15.00 -17.02 25.04
N TYR A 334 15.33 -16.18 24.05
CA TYR A 334 16.67 -15.96 23.57
C TYR A 334 16.86 -14.49 23.19
N VAL A 335 17.98 -13.90 23.63
CA VAL A 335 18.36 -12.51 23.33
C VAL A 335 19.74 -12.49 22.71
N THR A 336 19.90 -11.79 21.60
CA THR A 336 21.18 -11.68 20.88
C THR A 336 21.50 -10.27 20.44
N GLU A 337 22.77 -9.90 20.51
CA GLU A 337 23.36 -8.71 19.88
C GLU A 337 24.10 -9.09 18.58
N ASP A 338 24.15 -10.38 18.23
CA ASP A 338 24.71 -10.84 16.97
C ASP A 338 23.74 -10.54 15.82
N LEU A 339 24.21 -9.74 14.85
CA LEU A 339 23.39 -9.31 13.72
C LEU A 339 23.00 -10.44 12.78
N ALA A 340 23.82 -11.51 12.68
CA ALA A 340 23.49 -12.64 11.81
C ALA A 340 22.37 -13.47 12.42
N GLU A 341 22.43 -13.74 13.73
CA GLU A 341 21.37 -14.44 14.47
C GLU A 341 20.07 -13.63 14.48
N GLY A 342 20.14 -12.31 14.77
CA GLY A 342 18.97 -11.44 14.73
C GLY A 342 18.31 -11.41 13.35
N ARG A 343 19.09 -11.42 12.27
CA ARG A 343 18.55 -11.51 10.90
C ARG A 343 17.87 -12.85 10.61
N LEU A 344 18.39 -13.97 11.13
CA LEU A 344 17.77 -15.29 10.98
C LEU A 344 16.40 -15.36 11.65
N LEU A 345 16.28 -14.80 12.88
CA LEU A 345 14.99 -14.72 13.57
C LEU A 345 13.96 -13.90 12.78
N LEU A 346 14.36 -12.75 12.23
CA LEU A 346 13.47 -11.94 11.39
C LEU A 346 13.18 -12.57 10.03
N GLN A 347 14.08 -13.38 9.50
CA GLN A 347 13.85 -14.11 8.25
C GLN A 347 12.70 -15.10 8.41
N ALA A 348 12.57 -15.78 9.55
CA ALA A 348 11.44 -16.65 9.83
C ALA A 348 10.10 -15.88 9.70
N ARG A 349 10.02 -14.67 10.29
CA ARG A 349 8.84 -13.79 10.16
C ARG A 349 8.54 -13.41 8.70
N ARG A 350 9.56 -13.12 7.92
CA ARG A 350 9.40 -12.72 6.50
C ARG A 350 8.99 -13.88 5.59
N LEU A 351 9.29 -15.11 5.96
CA LEU A 351 8.95 -16.29 5.18
C LEU A 351 7.48 -16.72 5.32
N VAL A 352 6.70 -16.14 6.24
CA VAL A 352 5.32 -16.59 6.53
C VAL A 352 4.45 -16.65 5.29
N LEU A 353 4.34 -15.55 4.52
CA LEU A 353 3.49 -15.54 3.32
C LEU A 353 3.97 -16.53 2.26
N THR A 354 5.29 -16.59 2.02
CA THR A 354 5.89 -17.56 1.07
C THR A 354 5.63 -19.01 1.51
N SER A 355 5.69 -19.27 2.81
CA SER A 355 5.44 -20.61 3.36
C SER A 355 3.97 -21.02 3.23
N LEU A 356 3.05 -20.10 3.47
CA LEU A 356 1.62 -20.32 3.29
C LEU A 356 1.23 -20.46 1.82
N GLU A 357 1.89 -19.73 0.89
CA GLU A 357 1.69 -19.83 -0.55
C GLU A 357 1.97 -21.24 -1.11
N VAL A 358 2.92 -21.97 -0.51
CA VAL A 358 3.21 -23.36 -0.89
C VAL A 358 2.04 -24.30 -0.57
N LEU A 359 1.21 -23.95 0.41
CA LEU A 359 0.02 -24.74 0.80
C LEU A 359 -1.18 -24.48 -0.13
N GLY A 360 -1.22 -23.37 -0.85
CA GLY A 360 -2.33 -23.01 -1.73
C GLY A 360 -2.38 -21.53 -2.07
N THR A 361 -3.44 -21.11 -2.75
CA THR A 361 -3.71 -19.69 -2.93
C THR A 361 -3.98 -19.04 -1.58
N TRP A 362 -3.40 -17.88 -1.34
CA TRP A 362 -3.58 -17.17 -0.08
C TRP A 362 -4.39 -15.88 -0.26
N LEU A 363 -5.10 -15.53 0.81
CA LEU A 363 -5.85 -14.29 0.96
C LEU A 363 -5.50 -13.72 2.33
N THR A 364 -4.71 -12.67 2.37
CA THR A 364 -4.35 -12.02 3.64
C THR A 364 -5.30 -10.87 3.94
N ASP A 365 -5.75 -10.81 5.18
CA ASP A 365 -6.48 -9.67 5.72
C ASP A 365 -5.53 -8.72 6.45
N ASP A 366 -6.05 -7.58 6.87
CA ASP A 366 -5.31 -6.51 7.54
C ASP A 366 -6.27 -5.84 8.51
N VAL A 367 -6.18 -6.24 9.77
CA VAL A 367 -7.10 -5.83 10.83
C VAL A 367 -6.29 -5.29 12.00
N SER A 368 -6.47 -4.01 12.31
CA SER A 368 -5.86 -3.43 13.50
C SER A 368 -6.87 -3.38 14.64
N VAL A 369 -6.45 -3.87 15.82
CA VAL A 369 -7.26 -3.84 17.05
C VAL A 369 -6.50 -3.16 18.19
N PRO A 370 -7.19 -2.67 19.24
CA PRO A 370 -6.49 -2.28 20.45
C PRO A 370 -5.56 -3.40 20.91
N ARG A 371 -4.34 -3.08 21.28
CA ARG A 371 -3.28 -4.06 21.62
C ARG A 371 -3.72 -5.11 22.65
N THR A 372 -4.61 -4.74 23.57
CA THR A 372 -5.19 -5.65 24.57
C THR A 372 -6.17 -6.69 24.01
N GLU A 373 -6.62 -6.48 22.77
CA GLU A 373 -7.62 -7.30 22.11
C GLU A 373 -7.02 -8.31 21.11
N MET A 374 -5.69 -8.24 20.87
CA MET A 374 -5.01 -9.10 19.87
C MET A 374 -5.24 -10.59 20.10
N ALA A 375 -5.09 -11.08 21.35
CA ALA A 375 -5.29 -12.47 21.66
C ALA A 375 -6.72 -12.94 21.33
N LYS A 376 -7.72 -12.07 21.56
CA LYS A 376 -9.12 -12.37 21.21
C LYS A 376 -9.33 -12.43 19.71
N LEU A 377 -8.64 -11.57 18.93
CA LEU A 377 -8.69 -11.62 17.48
C LEU A 377 -8.05 -12.90 16.95
N ILE A 378 -6.87 -13.29 17.45
CA ILE A 378 -6.20 -14.54 17.06
C ILE A 378 -7.11 -15.75 17.38
N HIS A 379 -7.72 -15.76 18.56
CA HIS A 379 -8.67 -16.81 18.94
C HIS A 379 -9.90 -16.84 18.02
N ALA A 380 -10.46 -15.68 17.67
CA ALA A 380 -11.58 -15.60 16.72
C ALA A 380 -11.18 -16.14 15.34
N CYS A 381 -9.96 -15.84 14.85
CA CYS A 381 -9.44 -16.39 13.60
C CYS A 381 -9.36 -17.93 13.65
N SER A 382 -8.89 -18.51 14.77
CA SER A 382 -8.83 -19.96 14.95
C SER A 382 -10.22 -20.60 14.95
N GLN A 383 -11.23 -19.95 15.55
CA GLN A 383 -12.63 -20.41 15.51
C GLN A 383 -13.20 -20.35 14.10
N ILE A 384 -12.95 -19.24 13.39
CA ILE A 384 -13.39 -19.06 12.00
C ILE A 384 -12.75 -20.14 11.11
N ALA A 385 -11.45 -20.41 11.28
CA ALA A 385 -10.73 -21.46 10.54
C ALA A 385 -11.41 -22.83 10.69
N ALA A 386 -11.77 -23.21 11.93
CA ALA A 386 -12.48 -24.45 12.20
C ALA A 386 -13.88 -24.49 11.60
N ASP A 387 -14.64 -23.38 11.66
CA ASP A 387 -15.98 -23.29 11.12
C ASP A 387 -16.03 -23.38 9.59
N VAL A 388 -15.06 -22.74 8.91
CA VAL A 388 -14.99 -22.77 7.45
C VAL A 388 -14.17 -23.92 6.89
N ASP A 389 -13.53 -24.72 7.73
CA ASP A 389 -12.65 -25.83 7.35
C ASP A 389 -11.58 -25.38 6.32
N LEU A 390 -10.83 -24.32 6.68
CA LEU A 390 -9.71 -23.79 5.93
C LEU A 390 -8.55 -23.45 6.87
N THR A 391 -7.32 -23.51 6.38
CA THR A 391 -6.15 -23.05 7.14
C THR A 391 -6.14 -21.54 7.24
N ILE A 392 -6.02 -20.99 8.45
CA ILE A 392 -5.81 -19.56 8.70
C ILE A 392 -4.62 -19.42 9.66
N GLY A 393 -3.54 -18.79 9.18
CA GLY A 393 -2.40 -18.42 10.01
C GLY A 393 -2.46 -16.94 10.36
N VAL A 394 -2.09 -16.58 11.59
CA VAL A 394 -2.09 -15.19 12.05
C VAL A 394 -0.69 -14.72 12.37
N VAL A 395 -0.26 -13.71 11.68
CA VAL A 395 0.99 -13.01 11.93
C VAL A 395 0.70 -11.51 12.00
N GLY A 396 1.51 -10.72 12.71
CA GLY A 396 1.27 -9.28 12.75
C GLY A 396 2.23 -8.49 13.62
N HIS A 397 2.00 -7.17 13.54
CA HIS A 397 2.75 -6.15 14.27
C HIS A 397 2.18 -5.99 15.68
N ALA A 398 2.63 -6.85 16.62
CA ALA A 398 2.11 -6.86 17.98
C ALA A 398 2.33 -5.52 18.71
N GLY A 399 3.37 -4.78 18.33
CA GLY A 399 3.70 -3.48 18.91
C GLY A 399 2.63 -2.40 18.69
N ASP A 400 1.83 -2.50 17.62
CA ASP A 400 0.78 -1.53 17.26
C ASP A 400 -0.63 -2.15 17.13
N GLY A 401 -0.71 -3.49 17.18
CA GLY A 401 -2.00 -4.20 17.18
C GLY A 401 -2.51 -4.54 15.78
N ASN A 402 -1.68 -4.38 14.75
CA ASN A 402 -2.05 -4.70 13.38
C ASN A 402 -1.76 -6.17 13.05
N MET A 403 -2.81 -6.94 12.76
CA MET A 403 -2.76 -8.37 12.50
C MET A 403 -3.07 -8.70 11.05
N HIS A 404 -2.37 -9.70 10.52
CA HIS A 404 -2.53 -10.19 9.15
C HIS A 404 -2.98 -11.66 9.12
N PRO A 405 -4.27 -11.95 9.43
CA PRO A 405 -4.81 -13.29 9.22
C PRO A 405 -4.72 -13.67 7.74
N THR A 406 -4.11 -14.80 7.45
CA THR A 406 -3.91 -15.28 6.09
C THR A 406 -4.65 -16.60 5.90
N ILE A 407 -5.65 -16.59 5.02
CA ILE A 407 -6.51 -17.70 4.67
C ILE A 407 -5.89 -18.44 3.49
N VAL A 408 -5.70 -19.72 3.58
CA VAL A 408 -5.18 -20.58 2.49
C VAL A 408 -6.33 -21.41 1.91
N TYR A 409 -6.44 -21.41 0.59
CA TYR A 409 -7.51 -22.12 -0.12
C TYR A 409 -7.07 -22.56 -1.52
N ASP A 410 -7.81 -23.49 -2.15
CA ASP A 410 -7.63 -23.86 -3.54
C ASP A 410 -8.51 -22.93 -4.44
N ALA A 411 -7.87 -22.11 -5.25
CA ALA A 411 -8.56 -21.21 -6.18
C ALA A 411 -9.33 -21.96 -7.29
N ALA A 412 -9.02 -23.25 -7.55
CA ALA A 412 -9.77 -24.07 -8.50
C ALA A 412 -11.07 -24.65 -7.88
N ASP A 413 -11.18 -24.67 -6.56
CA ASP A 413 -12.37 -25.14 -5.84
C ASP A 413 -13.28 -23.93 -5.51
N SER A 414 -14.39 -23.81 -6.24
CA SER A 414 -15.35 -22.73 -6.05
C SER A 414 -16.00 -22.70 -4.67
N ASP A 415 -16.08 -23.85 -3.94
CA ASP A 415 -16.58 -23.90 -2.58
C ASP A 415 -15.55 -23.33 -1.60
N GLN A 416 -14.28 -23.67 -1.75
CA GLN A 416 -13.21 -23.07 -0.95
C GLN A 416 -13.07 -21.56 -1.20
N VAL A 417 -13.18 -21.11 -2.46
CA VAL A 417 -13.21 -19.66 -2.79
C VAL A 417 -14.33 -18.94 -2.03
N ARG A 418 -15.53 -19.53 -2.00
CA ARG A 418 -16.68 -18.96 -1.27
C ARG A 418 -16.45 -18.94 0.24
N ARG A 419 -15.91 -20.04 0.81
CA ARG A 419 -15.59 -20.15 2.26
C ARG A 419 -14.46 -19.17 2.65
N ALA A 420 -13.46 -18.98 1.79
CA ALA A 420 -12.39 -18.00 2.01
C ALA A 420 -12.94 -16.58 2.02
N ALA A 421 -13.84 -16.23 1.11
CA ALA A 421 -14.50 -14.91 1.10
C ALA A 421 -15.39 -14.70 2.34
N ASP A 422 -16.09 -15.73 2.82
CA ASP A 422 -16.85 -15.68 4.08
C ASP A 422 -15.93 -15.47 5.29
N ALA A 423 -14.84 -16.23 5.38
CA ALA A 423 -13.86 -16.11 6.45
C ALA A 423 -13.26 -14.68 6.48
N PHE A 424 -12.88 -14.13 5.33
CA PHE A 424 -12.37 -12.75 5.22
C PHE A 424 -13.36 -11.73 5.80
N GLY A 425 -14.64 -11.82 5.43
CA GLY A 425 -15.67 -10.93 5.97
C GLY A 425 -15.88 -11.08 7.48
N ARG A 426 -15.87 -12.32 8.00
CA ARG A 426 -16.03 -12.60 9.43
C ARG A 426 -14.85 -12.13 10.26
N ILE A 427 -13.62 -12.17 9.73
CA ILE A 427 -12.41 -11.65 10.40
C ILE A 427 -12.50 -10.12 10.54
N LEU A 428 -12.89 -9.41 9.48
CA LEU A 428 -13.10 -7.95 9.53
C LEU A 428 -14.19 -7.56 10.54
N ASP A 429 -15.30 -8.30 10.57
CA ASP A 429 -16.38 -8.04 11.54
C ASP A 429 -15.95 -8.35 12.98
N ALA A 430 -15.13 -9.39 13.20
CA ALA A 430 -14.56 -9.70 14.52
C ALA A 430 -13.61 -8.58 14.99
N GLY A 431 -12.71 -8.10 14.13
CA GLY A 431 -11.83 -6.98 14.47
C GLY A 431 -12.60 -5.70 14.82
N ARG A 432 -13.62 -5.37 14.03
CA ARG A 432 -14.49 -4.22 14.31
C ARG A 432 -15.25 -4.37 15.63
N ALA A 433 -15.74 -5.58 15.95
CA ALA A 433 -16.43 -5.85 17.22
C ALA A 433 -15.52 -5.70 18.44
N LEU A 434 -14.20 -5.87 18.27
CA LEU A 434 -13.17 -5.63 19.28
C LEU A 434 -12.75 -4.15 19.37
N GLY A 435 -13.42 -3.24 18.65
CA GLY A 435 -13.09 -1.81 18.64
C GLY A 435 -11.92 -1.45 17.71
N GLY A 436 -11.61 -2.32 16.76
CA GLY A 436 -10.58 -2.15 15.76
C GLY A 436 -11.06 -1.47 14.47
N THR A 437 -10.17 -1.40 13.48
CA THR A 437 -10.42 -0.88 12.13
C THR A 437 -10.22 -1.97 11.08
N VAL A 438 -10.91 -1.82 9.95
CA VAL A 438 -10.91 -2.79 8.84
C VAL A 438 -9.62 -2.78 8.01
N THR A 439 -8.73 -1.84 8.26
CA THR A 439 -7.40 -1.78 7.62
C THR A 439 -6.43 -1.01 8.50
N GLY A 440 -5.29 -1.61 8.80
CA GLY A 440 -4.18 -0.96 9.48
C GLY A 440 -3.23 -0.28 8.50
N GLU A 441 -2.92 -0.97 7.37
CA GLU A 441 -1.90 -0.51 6.44
C GLU A 441 -2.15 -0.87 4.96
N HIS A 442 -2.99 -1.89 4.63
CA HIS A 442 -3.17 -2.34 3.24
C HIS A 442 -4.12 -1.45 2.43
N GLY A 443 -4.94 -0.65 3.09
CA GLY A 443 -5.98 0.17 2.47
C GLY A 443 -7.32 -0.55 2.30
N VAL A 444 -8.26 0.15 1.67
CA VAL A 444 -9.64 -0.30 1.45
C VAL A 444 -9.83 -0.94 0.08
N GLY A 445 -9.29 -0.31 -0.95
CA GLY A 445 -9.35 -0.76 -2.33
C GLY A 445 -10.76 -1.02 -2.83
N ARG A 446 -10.95 -2.21 -3.42
CA ARG A 446 -12.24 -2.64 -3.97
C ARG A 446 -12.95 -3.69 -3.12
N ILE A 447 -12.28 -4.25 -2.11
CA ILE A 447 -12.79 -5.38 -1.33
C ILE A 447 -13.30 -5.00 0.07
N LYS A 448 -12.87 -3.85 0.61
CA LYS A 448 -13.26 -3.41 1.97
C LYS A 448 -14.24 -2.21 2.00
N GLN A 449 -14.82 -1.81 0.86
CA GLN A 449 -15.69 -0.62 0.74
C GLN A 449 -16.90 -0.64 1.68
N ASP A 450 -17.60 -1.78 1.75
CA ASP A 450 -18.77 -1.94 2.61
C ASP A 450 -18.38 -1.96 4.09
N PHE A 451 -17.20 -2.46 4.40
CA PHE A 451 -16.66 -2.45 5.76
C PHE A 451 -16.27 -1.03 6.18
N LEU A 452 -15.60 -0.26 5.32
CA LEU A 452 -15.33 1.16 5.53
C LEU A 452 -16.63 1.94 5.77
N ALA A 453 -17.66 1.70 4.95
CA ALA A 453 -18.93 2.40 5.11
C ALA A 453 -19.62 2.10 6.45
N ARG A 454 -19.51 0.87 6.94
CA ARG A 454 -20.03 0.46 8.27
C ARG A 454 -19.21 1.04 9.43
N GLU A 455 -17.90 1.15 9.27
CA GLU A 455 -16.99 1.71 10.28
C GLU A 455 -17.13 3.24 10.37
N ALA A 456 -17.00 3.94 9.25
CA ALA A 456 -17.01 5.41 9.21
C ALA A 456 -18.40 6.02 9.45
N GLY A 457 -19.45 5.31 9.06
CA GLY A 457 -20.83 5.79 9.15
C GLY A 457 -21.20 6.87 8.12
N PRO A 458 -22.49 7.23 8.02
CA PRO A 458 -22.99 8.01 6.89
C PRO A 458 -22.45 9.44 6.83
N VAL A 459 -22.15 10.08 7.97
CA VAL A 459 -21.65 11.46 8.01
C VAL A 459 -20.23 11.54 7.47
N ALA A 460 -19.32 10.69 7.97
CA ALA A 460 -17.94 10.67 7.50
C ALA A 460 -17.85 10.25 6.04
N MET A 461 -18.63 9.22 5.62
CA MET A 461 -18.74 8.82 4.23
C MET A 461 -19.25 9.97 3.32
N GLY A 462 -20.17 10.80 3.82
CA GLY A 462 -20.61 12.00 3.13
C GLY A 462 -19.50 13.01 2.90
N VAL A 463 -18.64 13.22 3.90
CA VAL A 463 -17.45 14.10 3.82
C VAL A 463 -16.42 13.55 2.85
N HIS A 464 -16.07 12.26 2.92
CA HIS A 464 -15.15 11.62 1.98
C HIS A 464 -15.58 11.79 0.53
N ARG A 465 -16.86 11.52 0.23
CA ARG A 465 -17.41 11.71 -1.11
C ARG A 465 -17.45 13.18 -1.55
N ALA A 466 -17.64 14.12 -0.63
CA ALA A 466 -17.58 15.56 -0.94
C ALA A 466 -16.15 16.00 -1.31
N ILE A 467 -15.14 15.51 -0.60
CA ILE A 467 -13.71 15.74 -0.92
C ILE A 467 -13.38 15.15 -2.31
N LYS A 468 -13.76 13.91 -2.57
CA LYS A 468 -13.57 13.26 -3.88
C LYS A 468 -14.16 14.11 -5.00
N ARG A 469 -15.43 14.54 -4.88
CA ARG A 469 -16.10 15.38 -5.89
C ARG A 469 -15.47 16.77 -6.06
N ALA A 470 -14.90 17.33 -5.00
CA ALA A 470 -14.24 18.63 -5.07
C ALA A 470 -12.93 18.58 -5.88
N LEU A 471 -12.16 17.49 -5.76
CA LEU A 471 -10.86 17.33 -6.43
C LEU A 471 -10.98 16.60 -7.77
N ASP A 472 -11.99 15.76 -7.92
CA ASP A 472 -12.24 14.95 -9.12
C ASP A 472 -13.75 14.89 -9.43
N PRO A 473 -14.31 15.99 -10.00
CA PRO A 473 -15.76 16.09 -10.25
C PRO A 473 -16.26 15.14 -11.36
N GLN A 474 -15.36 14.63 -12.20
CA GLN A 474 -15.68 13.71 -13.30
C GLN A 474 -15.53 12.23 -12.92
N ASP A 475 -15.14 11.92 -11.68
CA ASP A 475 -14.78 10.55 -11.24
C ASP A 475 -13.75 9.91 -12.19
N LEU A 476 -12.74 10.70 -12.58
CA LEU A 476 -11.70 10.32 -13.52
C LEU A 476 -10.71 9.34 -12.88
N PHE A 477 -10.31 9.61 -11.62
CA PHE A 477 -9.25 8.88 -10.93
C PHE A 477 -9.81 7.68 -10.17
N ASN A 478 -9.29 6.50 -10.51
CA ASN A 478 -9.50 5.21 -9.85
C ASN A 478 -10.96 4.94 -9.42
N PRO A 479 -11.91 5.06 -10.34
CA PRO A 479 -13.32 4.93 -10.00
C PRO A 479 -13.65 3.54 -9.46
N GLY A 480 -14.46 3.51 -8.38
CA GLY A 480 -14.81 2.28 -7.69
C GLY A 480 -13.70 1.70 -6.82
N SER A 481 -12.63 2.47 -6.51
CA SER A 481 -11.72 2.21 -5.40
C SER A 481 -12.14 3.05 -4.19
N MET A 482 -11.94 2.53 -2.97
CA MET A 482 -12.27 3.15 -1.68
C MET A 482 -13.78 3.39 -1.49
N PHE A 483 -14.50 3.83 -2.51
CA PHE A 483 -15.94 4.09 -2.45
C PHE A 483 -16.69 3.34 -3.56
N ALA A 484 -17.79 2.67 -3.21
CA ALA A 484 -18.69 2.11 -4.20
C ALA A 484 -19.29 3.24 -5.07
N ARG A 485 -19.44 2.95 -6.36
CA ARG A 485 -20.07 3.85 -7.33
C ARG A 485 -21.56 4.04 -7.07
#